data_8db3a1b15e0be6ac4f21b6eea43bfea4
#
_entry.id   8db3a1b15e0be6ac4f21b6eea43bfea4
#
_cell.length_a   1.000
_cell.length_b   1.000
_cell.length_c   1.000
_cell.angle_alpha   90.00
_cell.angle_beta   90.00
_cell.angle_gamma   90.00
#
_symmetry.space_group_name_H-M   'P 1'
#
loop_
_entity.id
_entity.type
_entity.pdbx_description
1 polymer ?
#
loop_
_entity_poly.entity_id
_entity_poly.type
_entity_poly.pdbx_seq_one_letter_code
_entity_poly.pdbx_strand_id
1 'polypeptide(L)'
;MIDFNADIISYKSVGNIEIGRNVEFYIDELYKNFDVKVTQYGVPNYPEEDIIRYAYSLNNDTVKFPTNIDGLIEAVACNEDYKGKYKNKLYADITMGKLINLTDKQWIRFGALIIDQDFGMSITLPSPYDEIADNLKDIPLDLPLNEIYVANFDYWR
;
A
#
# COMPACT_ATOMS: atom_id res chain seq x y z
N MET A 1 12.45 13.45 6.46
CA MET A 1 11.19 14.23 6.51
C MET A 1 10.12 13.53 5.70
N ILE A 2 8.92 13.41 6.25
CA ILE A 2 7.76 12.85 5.54
C ILE A 2 7.34 13.82 4.45
N ASP A 3 7.15 13.31 3.23
CA ASP A 3 6.84 14.15 2.06
C ASP A 3 5.88 13.38 1.14
N PHE A 4 4.66 13.88 0.98
CA PHE A 4 3.65 13.25 0.12
C PHE A 4 3.91 13.46 -1.38
N ASN A 5 5.01 14.12 -1.75
CA ASN A 5 5.49 14.19 -3.12
C ASN A 5 6.68 13.24 -3.38
N ALA A 6 7.18 12.57 -2.34
CA ALA A 6 8.31 11.66 -2.48
C ALA A 6 7.94 10.43 -3.33
N ASP A 7 8.95 9.88 -4.02
CA ASP A 7 8.76 8.67 -4.81
C ASP A 7 8.29 7.50 -3.97
N ILE A 8 7.48 6.64 -4.58
CA ILE A 8 7.11 5.33 -4.03
C ILE A 8 8.26 4.39 -4.35
N ILE A 9 8.89 3.83 -3.31
CA ILE A 9 10.08 2.99 -3.49
C ILE A 9 9.76 1.56 -3.02
N SER A 10 9.79 0.65 -3.98
CA SER A 10 9.56 -0.78 -3.77
C SER A 10 10.44 -1.33 -2.64
N TYR A 11 9.88 -2.18 -1.79
CA TYR A 11 10.50 -2.76 -0.59
C TYR A 11 10.92 -1.73 0.46
N LYS A 12 10.68 -0.45 0.27
CA LYS A 12 11.28 0.55 1.13
C LYS A 12 10.30 1.54 1.73
N SER A 13 9.63 2.37 0.92
CA SER A 13 8.94 3.53 1.49
C SER A 13 7.84 4.11 0.60
N VAL A 14 6.91 4.79 1.26
CA VAL A 14 5.99 5.77 0.67
C VAL A 14 6.06 7.02 1.52
N GLY A 15 6.19 8.19 0.90
CA GLY A 15 6.28 9.45 1.64
C GLY A 15 7.48 9.54 2.57
N ASN A 16 8.54 8.80 2.28
CA ASN A 16 9.71 8.63 3.13
C ASN A 16 9.43 7.92 4.47
N ILE A 17 8.26 7.31 4.60
CA ILE A 17 7.95 6.42 5.72
C ILE A 17 8.42 5.02 5.31
N GLU A 18 9.39 4.50 6.04
CA GLU A 18 10.09 3.26 5.68
C GLU A 18 9.50 2.04 6.39
N ILE A 19 9.28 0.97 5.63
CA ILE A 19 9.00 -0.33 6.25
C ILE A 19 10.24 -0.81 7.02
N GLY A 20 10.01 -1.48 8.15
CA GLY A 20 11.08 -1.93 9.03
C GLY A 20 11.55 -0.91 10.04
N ARG A 21 11.11 0.34 9.97
CA ARG A 21 11.35 1.32 11.03
C ARG A 21 10.28 1.26 12.11
N ASN A 22 10.64 1.73 13.30
CA ASN A 22 9.66 1.93 14.37
C ASN A 22 8.94 3.26 14.16
N VAL A 23 7.62 3.27 14.37
CA VAL A 23 6.79 4.48 14.21
C VAL A 23 7.26 5.64 15.09
N GLU A 24 7.89 5.35 16.21
CA GLU A 24 8.42 6.38 17.12
C GLU A 24 9.43 7.30 16.45
N PHE A 25 10.13 6.79 15.43
CA PHE A 25 11.06 7.61 14.64
C PHE A 25 10.34 8.78 13.97
N TYR A 26 9.04 8.62 13.65
CA TYR A 26 8.24 9.60 12.94
C TYR A 26 7.24 10.35 13.82
N ILE A 27 7.05 9.94 15.08
CA ILE A 27 5.88 10.32 15.90
C ILE A 27 5.72 11.84 16.04
N ASP A 28 6.80 12.57 16.30
CA ASP A 28 6.74 14.02 16.49
C ASP A 28 6.32 14.72 15.20
N GLU A 29 6.88 14.31 14.08
CA GLU A 29 6.55 14.87 12.78
C GLU A 29 5.12 14.53 12.36
N LEU A 30 4.66 13.32 12.64
CA LEU A 30 3.31 12.88 12.32
C LEU A 30 2.26 13.78 12.98
N TYR A 31 2.35 13.95 14.28
CA TYR A 31 1.36 14.74 15.03
C TYR A 31 1.51 16.24 14.87
N LYS A 32 2.69 16.69 14.46
CA LYS A 32 2.92 18.11 14.18
C LYS A 32 2.34 18.55 12.84
N ASN A 33 2.45 17.71 11.80
CA ASN A 33 2.22 18.14 10.41
C ASN A 33 1.01 17.48 9.74
N PHE A 34 0.42 16.44 10.34
CA PHE A 34 -0.63 15.66 9.69
C PHE A 34 -1.83 15.44 10.62
N ASP A 35 -2.99 15.20 10.00
CA ASP A 35 -4.16 14.69 10.71
C ASP A 35 -3.98 13.18 10.89
N VAL A 36 -3.71 12.76 12.11
CA VAL A 36 -3.39 11.36 12.43
C VAL A 36 -4.57 10.69 13.13
N LYS A 37 -4.98 9.54 12.58
CA LYS A 37 -5.93 8.64 13.24
C LYS A 37 -5.27 7.31 13.47
N VAL A 38 -5.40 6.76 14.68
CA VAL A 38 -4.85 5.46 15.05
C VAL A 38 -5.98 4.55 15.50
N THR A 39 -6.05 3.36 14.91
CA THR A 39 -7.05 2.35 15.27
C THR A 39 -6.35 1.06 15.64
N GLN A 40 -6.71 0.49 16.80
CA GLN A 40 -6.25 -0.84 17.18
C GLN A 40 -7.15 -1.90 16.54
N TYR A 41 -6.55 -2.99 16.04
CA TYR A 41 -7.30 -4.12 15.50
C TYR A 41 -6.57 -5.44 15.80
N GLY A 42 -7.31 -6.55 15.71
CA GLY A 42 -6.77 -7.89 15.91
C GLY A 42 -6.74 -8.66 14.60
N VAL A 43 -5.64 -9.39 14.38
CA VAL A 43 -5.52 -10.34 13.27
C VAL A 43 -5.75 -11.74 13.84
N PRO A 44 -6.72 -12.52 13.32
CA PRO A 44 -7.00 -13.86 13.81
C PRO A 44 -5.77 -14.75 13.76
N ASN A 45 -5.52 -15.49 14.85
CA ASN A 45 -4.35 -16.36 15.02
C ASN A 45 -4.72 -17.63 15.78
N TYR A 46 -5.87 -18.21 15.43
CA TYR A 46 -6.39 -19.40 16.08
C TYR A 46 -5.40 -20.57 16.03
N PRO A 47 -5.20 -21.37 17.12
CA PRO A 47 -5.93 -21.30 18.40
C PRO A 47 -5.42 -20.27 19.41
N GLU A 48 -4.37 -19.54 19.07
CA GLU A 48 -3.80 -18.49 19.90
C GLU A 48 -4.71 -17.25 19.94
N GLU A 49 -4.40 -16.31 20.82
CA GLU A 49 -5.07 -15.00 20.84
C GLU A 49 -4.78 -14.24 19.56
N ASP A 50 -5.68 -13.30 19.19
CA ASP A 50 -5.47 -12.44 18.05
C ASP A 50 -4.17 -11.65 18.17
N ILE A 51 -3.48 -11.49 17.04
CA ILE A 51 -2.29 -10.65 16.96
C ILE A 51 -2.75 -9.19 16.90
N ILE A 52 -2.30 -8.37 17.85
CA ILE A 52 -2.68 -6.96 17.92
C ILE A 52 -1.81 -6.14 16.97
N ARG A 53 -2.47 -5.26 16.21
CA ARG A 53 -1.83 -4.29 15.33
C ARG A 53 -2.47 -2.93 15.48
N TYR A 54 -1.77 -1.90 15.04
CA TYR A 54 -2.26 -0.54 15.00
C TYR A 54 -2.27 -0.03 13.56
N ALA A 55 -3.37 0.57 13.13
CA ALA A 55 -3.48 1.19 11.82
C ALA A 55 -3.34 2.72 11.99
N TYR A 56 -2.33 3.28 11.38
CA TYR A 56 -2.11 4.73 11.31
C TYR A 56 -2.64 5.25 9.98
N SER A 57 -3.47 6.28 10.05
CA SER A 57 -3.99 6.98 8.86
C SER A 57 -3.60 8.44 8.93
N LEU A 58 -2.96 8.92 7.87
CA LEU A 58 -2.51 10.31 7.74
C LEU A 58 -3.36 11.01 6.69
N ASN A 59 -3.95 12.15 7.06
CA ASN A 59 -4.73 12.98 6.17
C ASN A 59 -5.78 12.18 5.38
N ASN A 60 -6.64 11.47 6.10
CA ASN A 60 -7.74 10.70 5.52
C ASN A 60 -7.26 9.62 4.54
N ASP A 61 -6.31 8.79 4.97
CA ASP A 61 -5.73 7.71 4.19
C ASP A 61 -4.88 8.14 2.98
N THR A 62 -4.50 9.38 2.87
CA THR A 62 -3.52 9.79 1.86
C THR A 62 -2.29 8.92 1.95
N VAL A 63 -1.79 8.71 3.17
CA VAL A 63 -0.83 7.65 3.50
C VAL A 63 -1.33 6.92 4.75
N LYS A 64 -1.22 5.60 4.74
CA LYS A 64 -1.58 4.78 5.89
C LYS A 64 -0.60 3.62 6.04
N PHE A 65 -0.44 3.13 7.27
CA PHE A 65 0.45 2.01 7.53
C PHE A 65 0.06 1.27 8.81
N PRO A 66 0.19 -0.07 8.82
CA PRO A 66 0.05 -0.86 10.02
C PRO A 66 1.37 -0.94 10.78
N THR A 67 1.28 -1.05 12.10
CA THR A 67 2.41 -1.45 12.93
C THR A 67 2.05 -2.67 13.75
N ASN A 68 3.06 -3.43 14.17
CA ASN A 68 2.87 -4.45 15.19
C ASN A 68 2.76 -3.77 16.57
N ILE A 69 2.63 -4.60 17.62
CA ILE A 69 2.48 -4.09 19.00
C ILE A 69 3.70 -3.28 19.46
N ASP A 70 4.87 -3.56 18.92
CA ASP A 70 6.12 -2.87 19.27
C ASP A 70 6.34 -1.60 18.45
N GLY A 71 5.42 -1.29 17.52
CA GLY A 71 5.51 -0.09 16.68
C GLY A 71 6.28 -0.27 15.38
N LEU A 72 6.66 -1.51 15.03
CA LEU A 72 7.36 -1.78 13.76
C LEU A 72 6.43 -1.60 12.58
N ILE A 73 6.82 -0.77 11.62
CA ILE A 73 6.05 -0.52 10.39
C ILE A 73 6.27 -1.68 9.43
N GLU A 74 5.18 -2.36 9.03
CA GLU A 74 5.24 -3.57 8.21
C GLU A 74 4.91 -3.31 6.74
N ALA A 75 4.13 -2.27 6.45
CA ALA A 75 3.74 -1.88 5.11
C ALA A 75 3.42 -0.39 5.12
N VAL A 76 3.44 0.25 3.95
CA VAL A 76 2.96 1.63 3.80
C VAL A 76 2.14 1.72 2.53
N ALA A 77 0.98 2.35 2.61
CA ALA A 77 0.08 2.51 1.47
C ALA A 77 -0.25 3.97 1.21
N CYS A 78 -0.65 4.27 -0.01
CA CYS A 78 -1.15 5.59 -0.39
C CYS A 78 -2.40 5.47 -1.26
N ASN A 79 -3.23 6.51 -1.22
CA ASN A 79 -4.42 6.62 -2.05
C ASN A 79 -4.24 7.66 -3.17
N GLU A 80 -5.34 8.01 -3.87
CA GLU A 80 -5.33 8.94 -5.00
C GLU A 80 -4.90 10.37 -4.67
N ASP A 81 -4.91 10.76 -3.39
CA ASP A 81 -4.49 12.09 -2.96
C ASP A 81 -2.97 12.22 -2.82
N TYR A 82 -2.25 11.09 -2.83
CA TYR A 82 -0.79 11.08 -2.77
C TYR A 82 -0.20 11.55 -4.09
N LYS A 83 0.81 12.43 -4.06
CA LYS A 83 1.36 13.06 -5.26
C LYS A 83 2.61 12.37 -5.82
N GLY A 84 3.31 11.58 -5.02
CA GLY A 84 4.47 10.85 -5.49
C GLY A 84 4.08 9.69 -6.41
N LYS A 85 5.05 9.16 -7.14
CA LYS A 85 4.84 8.08 -8.10
C LYS A 85 5.84 6.95 -7.93
N TYR A 86 5.46 5.76 -8.39
CA TYR A 86 6.35 4.62 -8.52
C TYR A 86 7.04 4.72 -9.89
N LYS A 87 8.38 4.73 -9.89
CA LYS A 87 9.21 4.84 -11.10
C LYS A 87 8.77 5.99 -12.02
N ASN A 88 8.30 7.07 -11.43
CA ASN A 88 7.85 8.28 -12.13
C ASN A 88 6.68 8.05 -13.12
N LYS A 89 5.92 6.96 -12.95
CA LYS A 89 4.84 6.63 -13.90
C LYS A 89 3.56 6.07 -13.27
N LEU A 90 3.63 5.29 -12.20
CA LEU A 90 2.45 4.69 -11.58
C LEU A 90 2.03 5.43 -10.32
N TYR A 91 0.72 5.53 -10.12
CA TYR A 91 0.09 6.22 -9.00
C TYR A 91 -1.22 5.50 -8.63
N ALA A 92 -1.72 5.73 -7.43
CA ALA A 92 -3.03 5.20 -7.02
C ALA A 92 -4.13 5.82 -7.86
N ASP A 93 -5.21 5.07 -8.11
CA ASP A 93 -6.32 5.51 -8.98
C ASP A 93 -5.99 5.51 -10.48
N ILE A 94 -4.84 5.01 -10.89
CA ILE A 94 -4.53 4.82 -12.32
C ILE A 94 -5.51 3.81 -12.93
N THR A 95 -5.96 4.06 -14.17
CA THR A 95 -6.82 3.08 -14.84
C THR A 95 -6.04 1.84 -15.24
N MET A 96 -6.72 0.70 -15.29
CA MET A 96 -6.11 -0.57 -15.72
C MET A 96 -5.44 -0.44 -17.09
N GLY A 97 -6.11 0.25 -18.04
CA GLY A 97 -5.57 0.45 -19.40
C GLY A 97 -4.28 1.24 -19.41
N LYS A 98 -4.20 2.31 -18.63
CA LYS A 98 -2.95 3.09 -18.51
C LYS A 98 -1.84 2.27 -17.89
N LEU A 99 -2.16 1.50 -16.84
CA LEU A 99 -1.19 0.65 -16.17
C LEU A 99 -0.60 -0.38 -17.14
N ILE A 100 -1.43 -1.04 -17.92
CA ILE A 100 -0.99 -2.03 -18.91
C ILE A 100 -0.04 -1.37 -19.92
N ASN A 101 -0.35 -0.15 -20.38
CA ASN A 101 0.49 0.55 -21.35
C ASN A 101 1.83 1.01 -20.78
N LEU A 102 1.94 1.16 -19.47
CA LEU A 102 3.15 1.65 -18.81
C LEU A 102 4.03 0.54 -18.21
N THR A 103 3.58 -0.71 -18.29
CA THR A 103 4.25 -1.85 -17.66
C THR A 103 4.31 -3.04 -18.61
N ASP A 104 5.25 -3.97 -18.35
CA ASP A 104 5.45 -5.13 -19.20
C ASP A 104 4.60 -6.33 -18.77
N LYS A 105 4.53 -6.60 -17.47
CA LYS A 105 3.82 -7.76 -16.93
C LYS A 105 2.95 -7.37 -15.74
N GLN A 106 1.77 -7.99 -15.65
CA GLN A 106 0.86 -7.81 -14.52
C GLN A 106 0.38 -9.18 -14.05
N TRP A 107 0.54 -9.46 -12.78
CA TRP A 107 0.05 -10.69 -12.15
C TRP A 107 -0.98 -10.39 -11.09
N ILE A 108 -2.10 -11.11 -11.12
CA ILE A 108 -3.10 -11.02 -10.04
C ILE A 108 -2.64 -11.92 -8.89
N ARG A 109 -2.59 -11.35 -7.69
CA ARG A 109 -2.27 -12.07 -6.45
C ARG A 109 -3.14 -11.52 -5.32
N PHE A 110 -4.01 -12.38 -4.78
CA PHE A 110 -4.83 -12.05 -3.59
C PHE A 110 -5.56 -10.70 -3.68
N GLY A 111 -6.22 -10.44 -4.81
CA GLY A 111 -6.98 -9.21 -5.02
C GLY A 111 -6.15 -7.98 -5.35
N ALA A 112 -4.88 -8.17 -5.68
CA ALA A 112 -3.97 -7.09 -6.05
C ALA A 112 -3.16 -7.46 -7.30
N LEU A 113 -2.51 -6.45 -7.89
CA LEU A 113 -1.62 -6.61 -9.03
C LEU A 113 -0.17 -6.49 -8.57
N ILE A 114 0.65 -7.45 -8.99
CA ILE A 114 2.11 -7.38 -8.94
C ILE A 114 2.58 -6.95 -10.33
N ILE A 115 3.39 -5.92 -10.39
CA ILE A 115 3.81 -5.27 -11.63
C ILE A 115 5.27 -5.59 -11.91
N ASP A 116 5.54 -6.07 -13.14
CA ASP A 116 6.90 -6.33 -13.64
C ASP A 116 7.74 -7.19 -12.69
N GLN A 117 7.08 -8.16 -12.02
CA GLN A 117 7.72 -9.08 -11.08
C GLN A 117 8.35 -8.37 -9.86
N ASP A 118 7.93 -7.15 -9.57
CA ASP A 118 8.38 -6.41 -8.39
C ASP A 118 7.50 -6.75 -7.19
N PHE A 119 7.98 -7.64 -6.33
CA PHE A 119 7.27 -8.08 -5.13
C PHE A 119 7.46 -7.15 -3.92
N GLY A 120 7.99 -5.97 -4.14
CA GLY A 120 8.11 -4.94 -3.11
C GLY A 120 6.97 -3.91 -3.13
N MET A 121 6.02 -4.05 -4.06
CA MET A 121 4.84 -3.18 -4.13
C MET A 121 3.68 -3.92 -4.78
N SER A 122 2.47 -3.48 -4.50
CA SER A 122 1.26 -4.00 -5.13
C SER A 122 0.26 -2.86 -5.34
N ILE A 123 -0.63 -3.05 -6.31
CA ILE A 123 -1.76 -2.14 -6.53
C ILE A 123 -3.04 -2.94 -6.30
N THR A 124 -3.87 -2.50 -5.36
CA THR A 124 -5.09 -3.22 -5.00
C THR A 124 -6.18 -3.02 -6.05
N LEU A 125 -6.96 -4.08 -6.26
CA LEU A 125 -8.14 -4.03 -7.11
C LEU A 125 -9.34 -3.54 -6.31
N PRO A 126 -10.17 -2.64 -6.86
CA PRO A 126 -11.39 -2.24 -6.19
C PRO A 126 -12.43 -3.37 -6.20
N SER A 127 -13.33 -3.34 -5.23
CA SER A 127 -14.46 -4.29 -5.16
C SER A 127 -15.37 -4.13 -6.39
N PRO A 128 -15.90 -5.20 -6.98
CA PRO A 128 -15.78 -6.59 -6.56
C PRO A 128 -14.58 -7.34 -7.16
N TYR A 129 -13.74 -6.66 -7.96
CA TYR A 129 -12.66 -7.30 -8.72
C TYR A 129 -11.57 -7.90 -7.83
N ASP A 130 -11.39 -7.38 -6.62
CA ASP A 130 -10.50 -7.95 -5.62
C ASP A 130 -10.85 -9.38 -5.23
N GLU A 131 -12.13 -9.76 -5.39
CA GLU A 131 -12.62 -11.11 -5.06
C GLU A 131 -12.84 -11.98 -6.29
N ILE A 132 -13.28 -11.40 -7.43
CA ILE A 132 -13.76 -12.20 -8.57
C ILE A 132 -12.77 -12.27 -9.74
N ALA A 133 -11.79 -11.38 -9.83
CA ALA A 133 -10.88 -11.35 -10.97
C ALA A 133 -9.82 -12.44 -10.86
N ASP A 134 -9.90 -13.45 -11.73
CA ASP A 134 -8.88 -14.51 -11.84
C ASP A 134 -7.92 -14.24 -12.99
N ASN A 135 -8.35 -13.47 -13.99
CA ASN A 135 -7.58 -13.15 -15.18
C ASN A 135 -7.57 -11.64 -15.44
N LEU A 136 -6.53 -11.13 -16.08
CA LEU A 136 -6.45 -9.72 -16.43
C LEU A 136 -7.63 -9.26 -17.29
N LYS A 137 -8.18 -10.15 -18.12
CA LYS A 137 -9.35 -9.86 -18.97
C LYS A 137 -10.63 -9.58 -18.18
N ASP A 138 -10.69 -10.02 -16.92
CA ASP A 138 -11.83 -9.77 -16.06
C ASP A 138 -11.89 -8.34 -15.56
N ILE A 139 -10.81 -7.56 -15.73
CA ILE A 139 -10.66 -6.21 -15.23
C ILE A 139 -10.89 -5.22 -16.37
N PRO A 140 -11.95 -4.38 -16.30
CA PRO A 140 -12.20 -3.36 -17.33
C PRO A 140 -11.04 -2.40 -17.48
N LEU A 141 -10.73 -2.03 -18.74
CA LEU A 141 -9.59 -1.13 -19.01
C LEU A 141 -9.79 0.30 -18.48
N ASP A 142 -11.03 0.73 -18.35
CA ASP A 142 -11.38 2.05 -17.81
C ASP A 142 -11.55 2.07 -16.29
N LEU A 143 -11.35 0.92 -15.63
CA LEU A 143 -11.46 0.82 -14.18
C LEU A 143 -10.31 1.55 -13.48
N PRO A 144 -10.59 2.56 -12.64
CA PRO A 144 -9.56 3.11 -11.76
C PRO A 144 -9.17 2.07 -10.71
N LEU A 145 -7.87 1.83 -10.58
CA LEU A 145 -7.36 0.91 -9.57
C LEU A 145 -7.33 1.60 -8.21
N ASN A 146 -7.17 0.82 -7.16
CA ASN A 146 -7.26 1.32 -5.81
C ASN A 146 -5.87 1.78 -5.30
N GLU A 147 -5.52 1.47 -4.06
CA GLU A 147 -4.33 1.95 -3.37
C GLU A 147 -3.07 1.22 -3.81
N ILE A 148 -1.92 1.89 -3.66
CA ILE A 148 -0.60 1.27 -3.80
C ILE A 148 -0.08 0.93 -2.40
N TYR A 149 0.39 -0.30 -2.23
CA TYR A 149 1.05 -0.79 -1.02
C TYR A 149 2.51 -1.08 -1.28
N VAL A 150 3.38 -0.65 -0.38
CA VAL A 150 4.78 -1.04 -0.33
C VAL A 150 4.98 -1.95 0.88
N ALA A 151 5.48 -3.15 0.62
CA ALA A 151 5.78 -4.16 1.64
C ALA A 151 6.65 -5.24 1.02
N ASN A 152 7.06 -6.22 1.80
CA ASN A 152 7.71 -7.41 1.26
C ASN A 152 6.66 -8.45 0.92
N PHE A 153 6.35 -8.57 -0.37
CA PHE A 153 5.40 -9.56 -0.90
C PHE A 153 6.08 -10.81 -1.48
N ASP A 154 7.32 -11.10 -1.10
CA ASP A 154 8.06 -12.25 -1.64
C ASP A 154 7.33 -13.58 -1.44
N TYR A 155 6.52 -13.70 -0.41
CA TYR A 155 5.70 -14.90 -0.15
C TYR A 155 4.56 -15.10 -1.17
N TRP A 156 4.34 -14.16 -2.07
CA TRP A 156 3.36 -14.26 -3.17
C TRP A 156 3.97 -14.82 -4.47
N ARG A 157 5.27 -15.06 -4.51
CA ARG A 157 5.98 -15.60 -5.67
C ARG A 157 5.45 -16.95 -6.14
#